data_9c9fcfc566e68b473b7fff8f1295f3cb
#
_entry.id   9c9fcfc566e68b473b7fff8f1295f3cb
#
_cell.length_a   1.000
_cell.length_b   1.000
_cell.length_c   1.000
_cell.angle_alpha   90.00
_cell.angle_beta   90.00
_cell.angle_gamma   90.00
#
_symmetry.space_group_name_H-M   'P 1'
#
loop_
_entity.id
_entity.type
_entity.pdbx_description
1 polymer ?
#
loop_
_entity_poly.entity_id
_entity_poly.type
_entity_poly.pdbx_seq_one_letter_code
_entity_poly.pdbx_strand_id
1 'polypeptide(L)'
;MIHCVDLAYCYPDSPDISFPDVDVPQGGVLLLRGPSGSGKSTWLALAGALLRPTRGRIDVAGQDLTQLKAVAGDAWRAKSIGFLPQKLYLSEALTVAGNLAMAQWAAGVADDPEAVAQTLDALGLKDLAGRKPSQLSGGQAQRVALARAVLMAPQVILADEPTASLDDDAARAALDLLRGTAARLRATLVIATHDQRVVQALSHENLYQISLQVTNNVRKKL
;
A
#
# COMPACT_ATOMS: atom_id res chain seq x y z
N MET A 1 -0.45 1.96 13.54
CA MET A 1 0.78 1.56 14.27
C MET A 1 1.39 0.36 13.57
N ILE A 2 2.68 0.42 13.28
CA ILE A 2 3.45 -0.68 12.69
C ILE A 2 4.70 -0.87 13.53
N HIS A 3 4.94 -2.08 14.00
CA HIS A 3 6.13 -2.43 14.76
C HIS A 3 6.75 -3.70 14.18
N CYS A 4 8.04 -3.68 13.87
CA CYS A 4 8.76 -4.89 13.45
C CYS A 4 10.14 -4.97 14.09
N VAL A 5 10.54 -6.21 14.46
CA VAL A 5 11.81 -6.52 15.10
C VAL A 5 12.42 -7.75 14.46
N ASP A 6 13.70 -7.67 14.10
CA ASP A 6 14.51 -8.74 13.49
C ASP A 6 13.82 -9.39 12.28
N LEU A 7 13.04 -8.60 11.53
CA LEU A 7 12.19 -9.07 10.44
C LEU A 7 13.02 -9.55 9.27
N ALA A 8 12.77 -10.77 8.79
CA ALA A 8 13.40 -11.30 7.59
C ALA A 8 12.46 -12.19 6.79
N TYR A 9 12.72 -12.29 5.50
CA TYR A 9 12.02 -13.18 4.58
C TYR A 9 12.99 -13.83 3.60
N CYS A 10 12.77 -15.13 3.34
CA CYS A 10 13.51 -15.92 2.40
C CYS A 10 12.58 -16.49 1.34
N TYR A 11 12.78 -16.12 0.07
CA TYR A 11 12.15 -16.82 -1.04
C TYR A 11 12.83 -18.17 -1.27
N PRO A 12 12.14 -19.18 -1.82
CA PRO A 12 12.77 -20.43 -2.24
C PRO A 12 13.99 -20.13 -3.13
N ASP A 13 15.10 -20.78 -2.84
CA ASP A 13 16.36 -20.67 -3.58
C ASP A 13 16.98 -19.26 -3.67
N SER A 14 16.60 -18.38 -2.77
CA SER A 14 17.09 -16.99 -2.71
C SER A 14 17.78 -16.69 -1.38
N PRO A 15 18.66 -15.69 -1.30
CA PRO A 15 19.22 -15.24 -0.04
C PRO A 15 18.16 -14.59 0.85
N ASP A 16 18.40 -14.62 2.18
CA ASP A 16 17.57 -13.93 3.16
C ASP A 16 17.55 -12.42 2.90
N ILE A 17 16.36 -11.85 2.93
CA ILE A 17 16.15 -10.40 2.95
C ILE A 17 15.86 -10.00 4.39
N SER A 18 16.76 -9.26 5.02
CA SER A 18 16.56 -8.74 6.37
C SER A 18 16.17 -7.27 6.31
N PHE A 19 15.28 -6.87 7.22
CA PHE A 19 14.73 -5.52 7.27
C PHE A 19 15.14 -4.85 8.59
N PRO A 20 15.44 -3.54 8.58
CA PRO A 20 15.65 -2.77 9.80
C PRO A 20 14.42 -2.81 10.72
N ASP A 21 14.66 -2.75 12.02
CA ASP A 21 13.59 -2.56 13.00
C ASP A 21 12.92 -1.21 12.80
N VAL A 22 11.60 -1.17 12.99
CA VAL A 22 10.84 0.06 12.87
C VAL A 22 9.68 0.08 13.86
N ASP A 23 9.39 1.28 14.36
CA ASP A 23 8.22 1.57 15.17
C ASP A 23 7.55 2.85 14.65
N VAL A 24 6.37 2.69 14.04
CA VAL A 24 5.58 3.80 13.46
C VAL A 24 4.26 3.89 14.19
N PRO A 25 3.94 5.01 14.85
CA PRO A 25 2.66 5.20 15.51
C PRO A 25 1.51 5.27 14.51
N GLN A 26 0.28 5.13 15.01
CA GLN A 26 -0.92 5.34 14.20
C GLN A 26 -0.95 6.76 13.62
N GLY A 27 -1.26 6.87 12.33
CA GLY A 27 -1.26 8.14 11.60
C GLY A 27 0.13 8.64 11.17
N GLY A 28 1.19 7.91 11.51
CA GLY A 28 2.56 8.21 11.03
C GLY A 28 2.75 7.89 9.55
N VAL A 29 3.82 8.45 8.96
CA VAL A 29 4.21 8.19 7.57
C VAL A 29 5.55 7.45 7.57
N LEU A 30 5.59 6.27 6.95
CA LEU A 30 6.80 5.48 6.75
C LEU A 30 7.22 5.51 5.28
N LEU A 31 8.44 5.90 5.02
CA LEU A 31 9.07 5.84 3.70
C LEU A 31 10.04 4.66 3.60
N LEU A 32 9.75 3.72 2.72
CA LEU A 32 10.64 2.62 2.36
C LEU A 32 11.43 3.02 1.11
N ARG A 33 12.72 3.30 1.27
CA ARG A 33 13.61 3.67 0.18
C ARG A 33 14.51 2.50 -0.22
N GLY A 34 14.86 2.45 -1.48
CA GLY A 34 15.85 1.50 -1.99
C GLY A 34 15.72 1.29 -3.49
N PRO A 35 16.78 0.79 -4.14
CA PRO A 35 16.74 0.48 -5.57
C PRO A 35 15.72 -0.63 -5.88
N SER A 36 15.47 -0.87 -7.17
CA SER A 36 14.68 -2.03 -7.59
C SER A 36 15.34 -3.33 -7.08
N GLY A 37 14.53 -4.27 -6.61
CA GLY A 37 15.01 -5.54 -6.07
C GLY A 37 15.54 -5.47 -4.62
N SER A 38 15.46 -4.33 -3.92
CA SER A 38 15.90 -4.22 -2.52
C SER A 38 14.94 -4.80 -1.48
N GLY A 39 13.80 -5.36 -1.90
CA GLY A 39 12.83 -5.97 -0.97
C GLY A 39 11.68 -5.06 -0.54
N LYS A 40 11.50 -3.86 -1.12
CA LYS A 40 10.39 -2.94 -0.76
C LYS A 40 9.02 -3.62 -0.87
N SER A 41 8.71 -4.22 -2.02
CA SER A 41 7.44 -4.91 -2.24
C SER A 41 7.30 -6.16 -1.35
N THR A 42 8.42 -6.82 -0.99
CA THR A 42 8.42 -7.92 0.00
C THR A 42 8.03 -7.41 1.38
N TRP A 43 8.59 -6.27 1.80
CA TRP A 43 8.22 -5.65 3.07
C TRP A 43 6.73 -5.27 3.09
N LEU A 44 6.22 -4.63 2.02
CA LEU A 44 4.79 -4.32 1.89
C LEU A 44 3.91 -5.58 1.95
N ALA A 45 4.35 -6.67 1.32
CA ALA A 45 3.63 -7.95 1.34
C ALA A 45 3.61 -8.58 2.74
N LEU A 46 4.69 -8.45 3.52
CA LEU A 46 4.73 -8.86 4.93
C LEU A 46 3.79 -7.99 5.78
N ALA A 47 3.85 -6.66 5.63
CA ALA A 47 2.97 -5.73 6.35
C ALA A 47 1.49 -5.89 5.98
N GLY A 48 1.20 -6.37 4.77
CA GLY A 48 -0.15 -6.68 4.31
C GLY A 48 -0.62 -8.12 4.60
N ALA A 49 0.14 -8.92 5.37
CA ALA A 49 -0.13 -10.35 5.60
C ALA A 49 -0.33 -11.17 4.31
N LEU A 50 0.32 -10.78 3.21
CA LEU A 50 0.40 -11.56 1.97
C LEU A 50 1.53 -12.57 2.00
N LEU A 51 2.57 -12.27 2.80
CA LEU A 51 3.69 -13.16 3.10
C LEU A 51 3.81 -13.32 4.62
N ARG A 52 4.37 -14.45 5.04
CA ARG A 52 4.73 -14.69 6.44
C ARG A 52 6.24 -14.52 6.61
N PRO A 53 6.71 -13.80 7.64
CA PRO A 53 8.13 -13.70 7.89
C PRO A 53 8.75 -15.09 8.15
N THR A 54 9.97 -15.29 7.67
CA THR A 54 10.76 -16.49 7.98
C THR A 54 11.49 -16.35 9.30
N ARG A 55 11.72 -15.10 9.76
CA ARG A 55 12.29 -14.75 11.05
C ARG A 55 11.75 -13.41 11.53
N GLY A 56 11.81 -13.18 12.85
CA GLY A 56 11.41 -11.95 13.50
C GLY A 56 9.90 -11.82 13.65
N ARG A 57 9.47 -10.62 13.96
CA ARG A 57 8.07 -10.31 14.24
C ARG A 57 7.63 -9.03 13.54
N ILE A 58 6.36 -9.01 13.13
CA ILE A 58 5.70 -7.82 12.59
C ILE A 58 4.28 -7.71 13.14
N ASP A 59 4.00 -6.57 13.77
CA ASP A 59 2.68 -6.17 14.26
C ASP A 59 2.19 -4.99 13.42
N VAL A 60 0.96 -5.07 12.91
CA VAL A 60 0.34 -4.01 12.11
C VAL A 60 -1.09 -3.80 12.57
N ALA A 61 -1.48 -2.55 12.80
CA ALA A 61 -2.81 -2.18 13.29
C ALA A 61 -3.24 -3.00 14.53
N GLY A 62 -2.30 -3.26 15.45
CA GLY A 62 -2.55 -4.02 16.68
C GLY A 62 -2.63 -5.54 16.52
N GLN A 63 -2.38 -6.06 15.30
CA GLN A 63 -2.39 -7.49 15.01
C GLN A 63 -0.97 -8.01 14.80
N ASP A 64 -0.57 -9.04 15.55
CA ASP A 64 0.63 -9.82 15.25
C ASP A 64 0.38 -10.67 13.99
N LEU A 65 1.12 -10.37 12.91
CA LEU A 65 0.99 -11.07 11.65
C LEU A 65 1.84 -12.35 11.57
N THR A 66 2.77 -12.53 12.51
CA THR A 66 3.73 -13.65 12.50
C THR A 66 3.01 -15.00 12.61
N GLN A 67 1.94 -15.05 13.41
CA GLN A 67 1.16 -16.26 13.69
C GLN A 67 -0.18 -16.30 12.93
N LEU A 68 -0.50 -15.28 12.13
CA LEU A 68 -1.80 -15.17 11.51
C LEU A 68 -1.97 -16.22 10.39
N LYS A 69 -3.02 -17.05 10.49
CA LYS A 69 -3.34 -18.06 9.46
C LYS A 69 -3.87 -17.35 8.20
N ALA A 70 -3.70 -17.96 7.03
CA ALA A 70 -4.05 -17.34 5.74
C ALA A 70 -5.49 -16.78 5.70
N VAL A 71 -6.50 -17.58 6.05
CA VAL A 71 -7.91 -17.15 6.05
C VAL A 71 -8.16 -15.98 7.03
N ALA A 72 -7.54 -16.03 8.23
CA ALA A 72 -7.64 -14.94 9.20
C ALA A 72 -6.88 -13.69 8.68
N GLY A 73 -5.77 -13.88 7.96
CA GLY A 73 -5.02 -12.83 7.30
C GLY A 73 -5.83 -12.11 6.23
N ASP A 74 -6.58 -12.85 5.41
CA ASP A 74 -7.46 -12.28 4.39
C ASP A 74 -8.56 -11.42 5.02
N ALA A 75 -9.22 -11.94 6.04
CA ALA A 75 -10.28 -11.22 6.76
C ALA A 75 -9.77 -9.98 7.49
N TRP A 76 -8.57 -10.06 8.09
CA TRP A 76 -7.91 -8.92 8.74
C TRP A 76 -7.49 -7.86 7.72
N ARG A 77 -6.84 -8.28 6.63
CA ARG A 77 -6.39 -7.39 5.55
C ARG A 77 -7.54 -6.60 4.95
N ALA A 78 -8.66 -7.26 4.68
CA ALA A 78 -9.85 -6.64 4.11
C ALA A 78 -10.37 -5.46 4.94
N LYS A 79 -10.18 -5.47 6.25
CA LYS A 79 -10.65 -4.44 7.18
C LYS A 79 -9.57 -3.41 7.54
N SER A 80 -8.30 -3.82 7.55
CA SER A 80 -7.23 -3.03 8.15
C SER A 80 -6.30 -2.39 7.14
N ILE A 81 -6.21 -2.93 5.91
CA ILE A 81 -5.22 -2.54 4.92
C ILE A 81 -5.87 -1.99 3.66
N GLY A 82 -5.47 -0.79 3.26
CA GLY A 82 -5.66 -0.27 1.91
C GLY A 82 -4.38 -0.47 1.10
N PHE A 83 -4.43 -1.20 0.01
CA PHE A 83 -3.24 -1.45 -0.81
C PHE A 83 -3.35 -0.75 -2.16
N LEU A 84 -2.39 0.14 -2.44
CA LEU A 84 -2.20 0.81 -3.73
C LEU A 84 -0.95 0.24 -4.42
N PRO A 85 -1.10 -0.74 -5.30
CA PRO A 85 0.02 -1.36 -5.99
C PRO A 85 0.53 -0.48 -7.14
N GLN A 86 1.79 -0.67 -7.54
CA GLN A 86 2.39 0.01 -8.69
C GLN A 86 1.58 -0.22 -9.98
N LYS A 87 1.18 -1.46 -10.27
CA LYS A 87 0.21 -1.77 -11.33
C LYS A 87 -1.18 -1.73 -10.73
N LEU A 88 -2.03 -0.84 -11.22
CA LEU A 88 -3.31 -0.50 -10.57
C LEU A 88 -4.34 -1.63 -10.52
N TYR A 89 -4.24 -2.63 -11.41
CA TYR A 89 -5.14 -3.80 -11.48
C TYR A 89 -6.63 -3.43 -11.45
N LEU A 90 -7.01 -2.39 -12.20
CA LEU A 90 -8.41 -2.08 -12.45
C LEU A 90 -8.98 -3.07 -13.47
N SER A 91 -10.15 -3.62 -13.20
CA SER A 91 -10.83 -4.54 -14.10
C SER A 91 -11.48 -3.77 -15.25
N GLU A 92 -11.05 -4.03 -16.48
CA GLU A 92 -11.64 -3.44 -17.69
C GLU A 92 -13.07 -3.92 -17.95
N ALA A 93 -13.49 -5.03 -17.35
CA ALA A 93 -14.86 -5.54 -17.44
C ALA A 93 -15.84 -4.70 -16.62
N LEU A 94 -15.36 -4.01 -15.57
CA LEU A 94 -16.16 -3.26 -14.62
C LEU A 94 -16.06 -1.75 -14.86
N THR A 95 -17.09 -1.03 -14.45
CA THR A 95 -17.05 0.43 -14.33
C THR A 95 -16.14 0.86 -13.17
N VAL A 96 -15.88 2.15 -13.03
CA VAL A 96 -15.19 2.73 -11.88
C VAL A 96 -15.90 2.34 -10.58
N ALA A 97 -17.21 2.55 -10.48
CA ALA A 97 -17.98 2.14 -9.31
C ALA A 97 -17.91 0.62 -9.06
N GLY A 98 -17.99 -0.20 -10.13
CA GLY A 98 -17.85 -1.65 -10.02
C GLY A 98 -16.48 -2.11 -9.53
N ASN A 99 -15.39 -1.40 -9.89
CA ASN A 99 -14.04 -1.66 -9.37
C ASN A 99 -13.94 -1.38 -7.86
N LEU A 100 -14.70 -0.41 -7.34
CA LEU A 100 -14.76 -0.15 -5.90
C LEU A 100 -15.63 -1.20 -5.21
N ALA A 101 -16.83 -1.48 -5.72
CA ALA A 101 -17.74 -2.49 -5.16
C ALA A 101 -17.10 -3.89 -5.06
N MET A 102 -16.18 -4.22 -5.98
CA MET A 102 -15.40 -5.46 -5.90
C MET A 102 -14.58 -5.57 -4.60
N ALA A 103 -14.15 -4.44 -4.00
CA ALA A 103 -13.43 -4.46 -2.73
C ALA A 103 -14.37 -4.84 -1.56
N GLN A 104 -15.61 -4.39 -1.59
CA GLN A 104 -16.64 -4.79 -0.62
C GLN A 104 -16.94 -6.29 -0.73
N TRP A 105 -17.15 -6.75 -1.97
CA TRP A 105 -17.37 -8.17 -2.24
C TRP A 105 -16.20 -9.04 -1.74
N ALA A 106 -14.95 -8.64 -2.04
CA ALA A 106 -13.75 -9.36 -1.60
C ALA A 106 -13.57 -9.33 -0.07
N ALA A 107 -14.09 -8.31 0.60
CA ALA A 107 -14.11 -8.21 2.07
C ALA A 107 -15.24 -9.02 2.72
N GLY A 108 -16.14 -9.61 1.94
CA GLY A 108 -17.30 -10.34 2.44
C GLY A 108 -18.32 -9.45 3.15
N VAL A 109 -18.36 -8.14 2.83
CA VAL A 109 -19.37 -7.21 3.36
C VAL A 109 -20.48 -6.98 2.36
N ALA A 110 -21.64 -6.52 2.84
CA ALA A 110 -22.74 -6.17 1.97
C ALA A 110 -22.38 -5.03 1.01
N ASP A 111 -22.94 -5.07 -0.18
CA ASP A 111 -22.86 -3.98 -1.15
C ASP A 111 -23.39 -2.68 -0.53
N ASP A 112 -22.60 -1.62 -0.59
CA ASP A 112 -22.94 -0.29 -0.13
C ASP A 112 -22.63 0.72 -1.25
N PRO A 113 -23.58 0.95 -2.18
CA PRO A 113 -23.42 1.91 -3.27
C PRO A 113 -23.24 3.36 -2.78
N GLU A 114 -23.78 3.68 -1.60
CA GLU A 114 -23.64 5.03 -1.03
C GLU A 114 -22.20 5.27 -0.56
N ALA A 115 -21.59 4.33 0.13
CA ALA A 115 -20.17 4.40 0.51
C ALA A 115 -19.27 4.50 -0.74
N VAL A 116 -19.58 3.77 -1.81
CA VAL A 116 -18.87 3.89 -3.10
C VAL A 116 -19.01 5.30 -3.66
N ALA A 117 -20.24 5.85 -3.73
CA ALA A 117 -20.49 7.19 -4.25
C ALA A 117 -19.78 8.27 -3.42
N GLN A 118 -19.85 8.19 -2.11
CA GLN A 118 -19.16 9.12 -1.18
C GLN A 118 -17.64 9.06 -1.34
N THR A 119 -17.06 7.87 -1.49
CA THR A 119 -15.63 7.71 -1.69
C THR A 119 -15.18 8.29 -3.02
N LEU A 120 -15.94 8.08 -4.10
CA LEU A 120 -15.68 8.66 -5.40
C LEU A 120 -15.78 10.19 -5.37
N ASP A 121 -16.79 10.73 -4.73
CA ASP A 121 -17.00 12.18 -4.58
C ASP A 121 -15.83 12.82 -3.80
N ALA A 122 -15.42 12.22 -2.70
CA ALA A 122 -14.31 12.68 -1.87
C ALA A 122 -12.95 12.73 -2.59
N LEU A 123 -12.79 12.00 -3.71
CA LEU A 123 -11.58 11.95 -4.53
C LEU A 123 -11.78 12.65 -5.90
N GLY A 124 -12.89 13.37 -6.09
CA GLY A 124 -13.20 14.10 -7.32
C GLY A 124 -13.44 13.19 -8.52
N LEU A 125 -14.09 12.05 -8.31
CA LEU A 125 -14.33 11.01 -9.33
C LEU A 125 -15.81 10.75 -9.59
N LYS A 126 -16.72 11.54 -8.97
CA LYS A 126 -18.18 11.34 -9.02
C LYS A 126 -18.69 11.15 -10.45
N ASP A 127 -18.28 12.05 -11.36
CA ASP A 127 -18.73 12.04 -12.76
C ASP A 127 -18.11 10.91 -13.60
N LEU A 128 -17.18 10.15 -13.01
CA LEU A 128 -16.50 9.05 -13.67
C LEU A 128 -17.04 7.67 -13.24
N ALA A 129 -18.00 7.62 -12.30
CA ALA A 129 -18.49 6.38 -11.68
C ALA A 129 -18.93 5.31 -12.72
N GLY A 130 -19.59 5.73 -13.80
CA GLY A 130 -20.06 4.85 -14.88
C GLY A 130 -19.03 4.55 -15.97
N ARG A 131 -17.84 5.18 -15.97
CA ARG A 131 -16.81 4.93 -16.97
C ARG A 131 -16.07 3.62 -16.72
N LYS A 132 -15.47 3.10 -17.79
CA LYS A 132 -14.52 1.98 -17.70
C LYS A 132 -13.08 2.49 -17.55
N PRO A 133 -12.15 1.68 -17.00
CA PRO A 133 -10.74 2.05 -16.85
C PRO A 133 -10.09 2.55 -18.15
N SER A 134 -10.39 1.95 -19.31
CA SER A 134 -9.91 2.36 -20.62
C SER A 134 -10.32 3.79 -21.04
N GLN A 135 -11.29 4.40 -20.37
CA GLN A 135 -11.78 5.76 -20.62
C GLN A 135 -11.16 6.80 -19.66
N LEU A 136 -10.21 6.39 -18.82
CA LEU A 136 -9.60 7.24 -17.80
C LEU A 136 -8.21 7.70 -18.23
N SER A 137 -7.84 8.92 -17.84
CA SER A 137 -6.43 9.31 -17.86
C SER A 137 -5.64 8.53 -16.78
N GLY A 138 -4.29 8.49 -16.89
CA GLY A 138 -3.44 7.81 -15.91
C GLY A 138 -3.67 8.31 -14.48
N GLY A 139 -3.76 9.63 -14.28
CA GLY A 139 -4.05 10.22 -12.97
C GLY A 139 -5.48 9.92 -12.46
N GLN A 140 -6.48 9.82 -13.36
CA GLN A 140 -7.82 9.38 -12.99
C GLN A 140 -7.83 7.91 -12.56
N ALA A 141 -7.16 7.04 -13.32
CA ALA A 141 -7.04 5.61 -12.97
C ALA A 141 -6.34 5.43 -11.61
N GLN A 142 -5.30 6.22 -11.34
CA GLN A 142 -4.61 6.19 -10.04
C GLN A 142 -5.52 6.63 -8.89
N ARG A 143 -6.30 7.70 -9.07
CA ARG A 143 -7.29 8.13 -8.07
C ARG A 143 -8.38 7.06 -7.84
N VAL A 144 -8.82 6.36 -8.89
CA VAL A 144 -9.75 5.22 -8.76
C VAL A 144 -9.13 4.07 -7.97
N ALA A 145 -7.86 3.74 -8.22
CA ALA A 145 -7.16 2.72 -7.44
C ALA A 145 -7.00 3.11 -5.97
N LEU A 146 -6.73 4.39 -5.69
CA LEU A 146 -6.71 4.93 -4.32
C LEU A 146 -8.12 4.85 -3.69
N ALA A 147 -9.17 5.25 -4.41
CA ALA A 147 -10.56 5.15 -3.94
C ALA A 147 -10.90 3.71 -3.53
N ARG A 148 -10.53 2.74 -4.37
CA ARG A 148 -10.71 1.31 -4.06
C ARG A 148 -9.93 0.88 -2.81
N ALA A 149 -8.70 1.36 -2.66
CA ALA A 149 -7.85 1.03 -1.51
C ALA A 149 -8.40 1.59 -0.18
N VAL A 150 -9.10 2.73 -0.22
CA VAL A 150 -9.55 3.40 1.01
C VAL A 150 -11.05 3.26 1.29
N LEU A 151 -11.81 2.60 0.41
CA LEU A 151 -13.25 2.42 0.54
C LEU A 151 -13.66 1.81 1.88
N MET A 152 -12.86 0.87 2.39
CA MET A 152 -13.12 0.18 3.66
C MET A 152 -12.57 0.95 4.88
N ALA A 153 -12.20 2.22 4.74
CA ALA A 153 -11.61 3.06 5.79
C ALA A 153 -10.46 2.36 6.55
N PRO A 154 -9.40 1.90 5.86
CA PRO A 154 -8.34 1.11 6.45
C PRO A 154 -7.55 1.89 7.51
N GLN A 155 -6.95 1.16 8.46
CA GLN A 155 -6.06 1.72 9.47
C GLN A 155 -4.64 1.97 8.92
N VAL A 156 -4.25 1.24 7.87
CA VAL A 156 -2.94 1.37 7.21
C VAL A 156 -3.13 1.41 5.70
N ILE A 157 -2.47 2.36 5.05
CA ILE A 157 -2.39 2.45 3.58
C ILE A 157 -0.97 2.09 3.17
N LEU A 158 -0.85 1.05 2.35
CA LEU A 158 0.41 0.59 1.75
C LEU A 158 0.43 1.03 0.26
N ALA A 159 1.38 1.86 -0.13
CA ALA A 159 1.52 2.36 -1.50
C ALA A 159 2.87 1.92 -2.08
N ASP A 160 2.82 1.16 -3.17
CA ASP A 160 4.01 0.69 -3.90
C ASP A 160 4.21 1.56 -5.15
N GLU A 161 5.29 2.34 -5.17
CA GLU A 161 5.70 3.24 -6.25
C GLU A 161 4.54 4.14 -6.76
N PRO A 162 3.88 4.92 -5.87
CA PRO A 162 2.64 5.63 -6.21
C PRO A 162 2.81 6.76 -7.23
N THR A 163 4.04 7.16 -7.55
CA THR A 163 4.35 8.21 -8.52
C THR A 163 5.00 7.69 -9.80
N ALA A 164 5.15 6.36 -9.93
CA ALA A 164 5.75 5.76 -11.09
C ALA A 164 4.98 6.11 -12.37
N SER A 165 5.70 6.46 -13.42
CA SER A 165 5.14 6.81 -14.74
C SER A 165 4.31 8.10 -14.77
N LEU A 166 4.38 8.95 -13.75
CA LEU A 166 3.75 10.27 -13.72
C LEU A 166 4.79 11.37 -14.02
N ASP A 167 4.35 12.44 -14.65
CA ASP A 167 5.10 13.69 -14.71
C ASP A 167 5.17 14.36 -13.33
N ASP A 168 5.93 15.44 -13.19
CA ASP A 168 6.21 16.05 -11.89
C ASP A 168 4.96 16.64 -11.23
N ASP A 169 4.08 17.26 -11.99
CA ASP A 169 2.85 17.86 -11.47
C ASP A 169 1.84 16.78 -11.05
N ALA A 170 1.67 15.75 -11.87
CA ALA A 170 0.80 14.62 -11.55
C ALA A 170 1.35 13.81 -10.36
N ALA A 171 2.67 13.65 -10.24
CA ALA A 171 3.29 12.96 -9.12
C ALA A 171 3.06 13.72 -7.80
N ARG A 172 3.22 15.05 -7.82
CA ARG A 172 2.93 15.91 -6.66
C ARG A 172 1.48 15.83 -6.26
N ALA A 173 0.55 16.00 -7.21
CA ALA A 173 -0.89 15.93 -6.96
C ALA A 173 -1.31 14.56 -6.42
N ALA A 174 -0.75 13.47 -6.93
CA ALA A 174 -1.00 12.11 -6.44
C ALA A 174 -0.51 11.90 -5.00
N LEU A 175 0.68 12.41 -4.68
CA LEU A 175 1.25 12.33 -3.34
C LEU A 175 0.44 13.15 -2.32
N ASP A 176 0.07 14.38 -2.68
CA ASP A 176 -0.74 15.26 -1.81
C ASP A 176 -2.12 14.63 -1.54
N LEU A 177 -2.75 14.06 -2.57
CA LEU A 177 -4.02 13.36 -2.42
C LEU A 177 -3.91 12.12 -1.52
N LEU A 178 -2.86 11.33 -1.70
CA LEU A 178 -2.59 10.13 -0.89
C LEU A 178 -2.40 10.51 0.58
N ARG A 179 -1.57 11.52 0.85
CA ARG A 179 -1.30 12.04 2.20
C ARG A 179 -2.56 12.62 2.85
N GLY A 180 -3.26 13.50 2.13
CA GLY A 180 -4.50 14.12 2.61
C GLY A 180 -5.57 13.06 2.92
N THR A 181 -5.64 11.99 2.13
CA THR A 181 -6.57 10.88 2.37
C THR A 181 -6.15 10.07 3.61
N ALA A 182 -4.88 9.75 3.77
CA ALA A 182 -4.36 9.05 4.95
C ALA A 182 -4.60 9.87 6.24
N ALA A 183 -4.32 11.16 6.21
CA ALA A 183 -4.55 12.06 7.35
C ALA A 183 -6.04 12.14 7.73
N ARG A 184 -6.94 12.29 6.76
CA ARG A 184 -8.39 12.31 6.99
C ARG A 184 -8.90 11.02 7.63
N LEU A 185 -8.38 9.87 7.22
CA LEU A 185 -8.72 8.57 7.78
C LEU A 185 -7.96 8.26 9.07
N ARG A 186 -7.00 9.10 9.48
CA ARG A 186 -6.04 8.82 10.55
C ARG A 186 -5.30 7.49 10.33
N ALA A 187 -5.10 7.12 9.08
CA ALA A 187 -4.41 5.90 8.69
C ALA A 187 -2.89 6.11 8.71
N THR A 188 -2.16 5.10 9.13
CA THR A 188 -0.70 5.06 8.94
C THR A 188 -0.41 4.85 7.46
N LEU A 189 0.45 5.69 6.88
CA LEU A 189 0.81 5.64 5.47
C LEU A 189 2.21 5.05 5.28
N VAL A 190 2.32 4.02 4.46
CA VAL A 190 3.60 3.45 4.04
C VAL A 190 3.78 3.70 2.55
N ILE A 191 4.87 4.34 2.16
CA ILE A 191 5.23 4.58 0.75
C ILE A 191 6.53 3.86 0.45
N ALA A 192 6.48 2.87 -0.44
CA ALA A 192 7.67 2.23 -0.99
C ALA A 192 8.03 2.91 -2.32
N THR A 193 9.23 3.47 -2.42
CA THR A 193 9.65 4.14 -3.65
C THR A 193 11.17 4.27 -3.78
N HIS A 194 11.63 4.43 -5.01
CA HIS A 194 12.97 4.90 -5.37
C HIS A 194 12.96 6.33 -5.95
N ASP A 195 11.77 6.95 -6.07
CA ASP A 195 11.58 8.27 -6.64
C ASP A 195 12.05 9.38 -5.69
N GLN A 196 13.06 10.15 -6.09
CA GLN A 196 13.62 11.25 -5.31
C GLN A 196 12.61 12.39 -5.11
N ARG A 197 11.65 12.57 -6.01
CA ARG A 197 10.58 13.58 -5.88
C ARG A 197 9.74 13.35 -4.63
N VAL A 198 9.39 12.08 -4.37
CA VAL A 198 8.65 11.68 -3.15
C VAL A 198 9.47 11.96 -1.90
N VAL A 199 10.77 11.63 -1.94
CA VAL A 199 11.69 11.88 -0.83
C VAL A 199 11.78 13.37 -0.50
N GLN A 200 11.94 14.22 -1.51
CA GLN A 200 12.03 15.67 -1.35
C GLN A 200 10.71 16.26 -0.84
N ALA A 201 9.57 15.82 -1.38
CA ALA A 201 8.26 16.30 -0.96
C ALA A 201 7.94 15.96 0.51
N LEU A 202 8.48 14.85 1.03
CA LEU A 202 8.25 14.40 2.40
C LEU A 202 9.34 14.85 3.40
N SER A 203 10.44 15.47 2.95
CA SER A 203 11.62 15.79 3.79
C SER A 203 11.35 16.77 4.95
N HIS A 204 10.23 17.48 4.95
CA HIS A 204 9.87 18.49 5.95
C HIS A 204 8.89 17.97 7.03
N GLU A 205 8.62 16.68 7.07
CA GLU A 205 7.65 16.06 7.99
C GLU A 205 8.33 15.18 9.04
N ASN A 206 7.61 14.85 10.11
CA ASN A 206 7.96 13.78 11.03
C ASN A 206 7.81 12.43 10.31
N LEU A 207 8.83 12.07 9.54
CA LEU A 207 8.87 10.93 8.64
C LEU A 207 9.70 9.81 9.26
N TYR A 208 9.13 8.63 9.36
CA TYR A 208 9.88 7.41 9.62
C TYR A 208 10.47 6.93 8.29
N GLN A 209 11.74 6.56 8.27
CA GLN A 209 12.40 6.15 7.04
C GLN A 209 13.22 4.88 7.23
N ILE A 210 13.07 3.95 6.30
CA ILE A 210 13.95 2.78 6.15
C ILE A 210 14.62 2.85 4.79
N SER A 211 15.94 2.63 4.78
CA SER A 211 16.72 2.48 3.55
C SER A 211 17.08 1.02 3.35
N LEU A 212 16.48 0.39 2.34
CA LEU A 212 16.74 -0.99 1.97
C LEU A 212 17.88 -1.06 0.95
N GLN A 213 18.77 -2.03 1.14
CA GLN A 213 19.88 -2.30 0.23
C GLN A 213 19.68 -3.64 -0.46
N VAL A 214 20.22 -3.79 -1.67
CA VAL A 214 20.24 -5.10 -2.32
C VAL A 214 21.18 -6.02 -1.55
N THR A 215 20.66 -7.09 -0.99
CA THR A 215 21.45 -8.06 -0.22
C THR A 215 22.21 -8.97 -1.21
N ASN A 216 23.45 -8.61 -1.53
CA ASN A 216 24.35 -9.44 -2.34
C ASN A 216 24.98 -10.57 -1.48
N ASN A 217 24.19 -11.38 -0.82
CA ASN A 217 24.70 -12.60 -0.20
C ASN A 217 24.65 -13.75 -1.22
N VAL A 218 25.65 -13.76 -2.11
CA VAL A 218 25.97 -14.98 -2.86
C VAL A 218 26.42 -16.02 -1.83
N ARG A 219 25.56 -16.97 -1.47
CA ARG A 219 26.02 -18.18 -0.78
C ARG A 219 27.06 -18.84 -1.70
N LYS A 220 28.36 -18.70 -1.37
CA LYS A 220 29.37 -19.59 -1.92
C LYS A 220 28.95 -21.00 -1.51
N LYS A 221 28.51 -21.81 -2.48
CA LYS A 221 28.47 -23.27 -2.29
C LYS A 221 29.90 -23.70 -2.00
N LEU A 222 30.16 -24.15 -0.77
CA LEU A 222 31.29 -24.95 -0.40
C LEU A 222 31.06 -26.39 -0.90
#